data_379f42fb902e6b5457632f1365ffa635
#
_entry.id   379f42fb902e6b5457632f1365ffa635
#
_cell.length_a   1.000
_cell.length_b   1.000
_cell.length_c   1.000
_cell.angle_alpha   90.00
_cell.angle_beta   90.00
_cell.angle_gamma   90.00
#
_symmetry.space_group_name_H-M   'P 1'
#
loop_
_entity.id
_entity.type
_entity.pdbx_description
1 polymer ?
#
loop_
_entity_poly.entity_id
_entity_poly.type
_entity_poly.pdbx_seq_one_letter_code
_entity_poly.pdbx_strand_id
1 'polypeptide(L)'
;PFPPYPLPNPAGFYELQLKGAGTTPYSRFADGRAVLRSSVREFVASEAMHSLGVPTTRALSLALTGDRSVVRDQFYDGRARLEPGAVVCRVSPCFVRFGSFELPAAREDPALARKLLDFVVEKHYPHLAAASFAPSNRSPGLPLLLEVAERTGRTVAAWQACGFVHGVLNTVRRTGFSVRFSIFF
;
A
#
# COMPACT_ATOMS: atom_id res chain seq x y z
N PRO A 1 -17.64 -14.05 -10.12
CA PRO A 1 -16.96 -14.47 -8.90
C PRO A 1 -15.57 -13.85 -8.89
N PHE A 2 -15.18 -13.24 -7.76
CA PHE A 2 -13.83 -12.77 -7.59
C PHE A 2 -12.88 -13.99 -7.52
N PRO A 3 -11.64 -13.88 -8.03
CA PRO A 3 -10.69 -14.97 -7.88
C PRO A 3 -10.50 -15.30 -6.39
N PRO A 4 -10.19 -16.56 -6.05
CA PRO A 4 -10.00 -16.96 -4.67
C PRO A 4 -8.95 -16.08 -3.99
N TYR A 5 -9.28 -15.56 -2.85
CA TYR A 5 -8.37 -14.81 -1.99
C TYR A 5 -7.89 -15.71 -0.84
N PRO A 6 -6.63 -15.71 -0.47
CA PRO A 6 -5.60 -14.76 -0.89
C PRO A 6 -5.02 -15.05 -2.29
N LEU A 7 -4.63 -13.98 -3.00
CA LEU A 7 -3.88 -14.14 -4.25
C LEU A 7 -2.60 -14.95 -3.99
N PRO A 8 -2.14 -15.72 -4.98
CA PRO A 8 -0.88 -16.43 -4.88
C PRO A 8 0.23 -15.51 -4.37
N ASN A 9 1.02 -15.98 -3.41
CA ASN A 9 2.22 -15.29 -2.92
C ASN A 9 3.47 -15.97 -3.54
N PRO A 10 3.83 -15.61 -4.78
CA PRO A 10 4.95 -16.25 -5.46
C PRO A 10 6.30 -15.97 -4.79
N ALA A 11 6.37 -14.90 -4.00
CA ALA A 11 7.58 -14.57 -3.25
C ALA A 11 7.84 -15.51 -2.04
N GLY A 12 6.80 -16.23 -1.58
CA GLY A 12 6.90 -17.19 -0.47
C GLY A 12 7.14 -16.57 0.92
N PHE A 13 7.15 -15.23 1.02
CA PHE A 13 7.34 -14.50 2.28
C PHE A 13 6.30 -13.37 2.44
N TYR A 14 6.18 -12.86 3.67
CA TYR A 14 5.35 -11.70 3.99
C TYR A 14 6.20 -10.60 4.60
N GLU A 15 5.87 -9.37 4.23
CA GLU A 15 6.44 -8.16 4.82
C GLU A 15 5.56 -7.69 5.98
N LEU A 16 6.20 -7.23 7.05
CA LEU A 16 5.53 -6.55 8.16
C LEU A 16 5.82 -5.07 8.07
N GLN A 17 4.77 -4.26 8.16
CA GLN A 17 4.92 -2.81 8.16
C GLN A 17 4.22 -2.19 9.37
N LEU A 18 5.00 -1.48 10.19
CA LEU A 18 4.50 -0.75 11.34
C LEU A 18 4.01 0.64 10.91
N LYS A 19 2.73 0.93 11.10
CA LYS A 19 2.15 2.26 10.87
C LYS A 19 1.92 2.96 12.20
N GLY A 20 2.49 4.14 12.34
CA GLY A 20 2.39 4.94 13.55
C GLY A 20 3.60 4.82 14.48
N ALA A 21 4.65 4.10 14.09
CA ALA A 21 5.85 3.84 14.90
C ALA A 21 6.84 5.02 14.98
N GLY A 22 6.51 6.15 14.36
CA GLY A 22 7.36 7.34 14.35
C GLY A 22 8.07 7.55 13.01
N THR A 23 9.05 8.44 13.02
CA THR A 23 9.82 8.81 11.83
C THR A 23 10.85 7.75 11.45
N THR A 24 11.15 7.68 10.17
CA THR A 24 12.22 6.85 9.59
C THR A 24 13.22 7.77 8.86
N PRO A 25 14.41 7.29 8.48
CA PRO A 25 15.34 8.08 7.68
C PRO A 25 14.76 8.60 6.35
N TYR A 26 13.65 8.03 5.89
CA TYR A 26 12.95 8.41 4.65
C TYR A 26 11.72 9.29 4.89
N SER A 27 11.40 9.61 6.13
CA SER A 27 10.29 10.51 6.46
C SER A 27 10.62 11.93 6.00
N ARG A 28 9.64 12.62 5.42
CA ARG A 28 9.80 14.00 4.96
C ARG A 28 9.56 14.98 6.11
N PHE A 29 8.32 15.36 6.36
CA PHE A 29 7.94 16.37 7.37
C PHE A 29 6.84 15.90 8.33
N ALA A 30 6.33 14.69 8.13
CA ALA A 30 5.32 14.11 9.02
C ALA A 30 6.00 13.42 10.22
N ASP A 31 5.33 13.42 11.37
CA ASP A 31 5.81 12.80 12.61
C ASP A 31 5.82 11.27 12.59
N GLY A 32 5.27 10.65 11.54
CA GLY A 32 5.18 9.20 11.41
C GLY A 32 4.25 8.52 12.43
N ARG A 33 3.52 9.28 13.25
CA ARG A 33 2.64 8.75 14.29
C ARG A 33 1.21 8.59 13.78
N ALA A 34 0.48 7.65 14.36
CA ALA A 34 -0.94 7.43 14.10
C ALA A 34 -1.74 7.56 15.40
N VAL A 35 -2.96 8.09 15.28
CA VAL A 35 -3.89 8.16 16.42
C VAL A 35 -4.73 6.90 16.52
N LEU A 36 -5.13 6.53 17.73
CA LEU A 36 -5.87 5.30 18.01
C LEU A 36 -7.15 5.18 17.15
N ARG A 37 -7.97 6.23 17.05
CA ARG A 37 -9.23 6.17 16.28
C ARG A 37 -9.03 5.79 14.82
N SER A 38 -7.99 6.33 14.17
CA SER A 38 -7.67 6.00 12.78
C SER A 38 -7.06 4.61 12.65
N SER A 39 -6.28 4.20 13.64
CA SER A 39 -5.65 2.88 13.70
C SER A 39 -6.67 1.76 13.88
N VAL A 40 -7.67 1.95 14.75
CA VAL A 40 -8.81 1.01 14.91
C VAL A 40 -9.59 0.91 13.60
N ARG A 41 -9.90 2.05 12.96
CA ARG A 41 -10.61 2.04 11.67
C ARG A 41 -9.84 1.27 10.60
N GLU A 42 -8.54 1.49 10.49
CA GLU A 42 -7.70 0.78 9.52
C GLU A 42 -7.67 -0.72 9.81
N PHE A 43 -7.49 -1.11 11.08
CA PHE A 43 -7.47 -2.51 11.48
C PHE A 43 -8.78 -3.22 11.13
N VAL A 44 -9.90 -2.67 11.57
CA VAL A 44 -11.23 -3.25 11.34
C VAL A 44 -11.57 -3.29 9.85
N ALA A 45 -11.28 -2.21 9.11
CA ALA A 45 -11.56 -2.15 7.68
C ALA A 45 -10.71 -3.16 6.88
N SER A 46 -9.45 -3.37 7.23
CA SER A 46 -8.61 -4.38 6.60
C SER A 46 -9.20 -5.78 6.74
N GLU A 47 -9.59 -6.17 7.95
CA GLU A 47 -10.12 -7.49 8.22
C GLU A 47 -11.54 -7.67 7.65
N ALA A 48 -12.36 -6.63 7.67
CA ALA A 48 -13.69 -6.65 7.04
C ALA A 48 -13.58 -6.84 5.52
N MET A 49 -12.69 -6.11 4.85
CA MET A 49 -12.46 -6.29 3.41
C MET A 49 -11.95 -7.68 3.08
N HIS A 50 -11.03 -8.21 3.89
CA HIS A 50 -10.58 -9.59 3.74
C HIS A 50 -11.74 -10.58 3.84
N SER A 51 -12.60 -10.43 4.85
CA SER A 51 -13.77 -11.32 5.06
C SER A 51 -14.80 -11.23 3.93
N LEU A 52 -14.89 -10.08 3.27
CA LEU A 52 -15.73 -9.88 2.08
C LEU A 52 -15.07 -10.39 0.78
N GLY A 53 -13.88 -10.99 0.84
CA GLY A 53 -13.15 -11.46 -0.33
C GLY A 53 -12.51 -10.34 -1.17
N VAL A 54 -12.45 -9.12 -0.66
CA VAL A 54 -11.82 -7.99 -1.34
C VAL A 54 -10.31 -7.98 -1.06
N PRO A 55 -9.45 -7.91 -2.09
CA PRO A 55 -8.01 -7.84 -1.92
C PRO A 55 -7.59 -6.68 -1.03
N THR A 56 -6.90 -6.95 0.06
CA THR A 56 -6.44 -5.96 1.03
C THR A 56 -5.17 -6.45 1.76
N THR A 57 -4.44 -5.55 2.40
CA THR A 57 -3.42 -5.94 3.39
C THR A 57 -4.12 -6.43 4.66
N ARG A 58 -3.47 -7.34 5.40
CA ARG A 58 -4.00 -7.84 6.68
C ARG A 58 -3.47 -6.98 7.83
N ALA A 59 -4.19 -6.97 8.92
CA ALA A 59 -3.80 -6.34 10.16
C ALA A 59 -3.45 -7.42 11.21
N LEU A 60 -2.20 -7.46 11.65
CA LEU A 60 -1.71 -8.46 12.60
C LEU A 60 -1.97 -8.04 14.04
N SER A 61 -1.64 -6.79 14.37
CA SER A 61 -1.80 -6.27 15.72
C SER A 61 -2.04 -4.77 15.73
N LEU A 62 -2.66 -4.29 16.80
CA LEU A 62 -2.81 -2.90 17.14
C LEU A 62 -2.36 -2.71 18.58
N ALA A 63 -1.39 -1.84 18.81
CA ALA A 63 -0.86 -1.53 20.13
C ALA A 63 -0.98 -0.03 20.42
N LEU A 64 -1.36 0.32 21.65
CA LEU A 64 -1.27 1.69 22.13
C LEU A 64 0.19 2.04 22.41
N THR A 65 0.60 3.27 22.09
CA THR A 65 1.96 3.74 22.38
C THR A 65 2.17 4.09 23.86
N GLY A 66 1.09 4.17 24.63
CA GLY A 66 1.13 4.54 26.05
C GLY A 66 1.26 6.05 26.30
N ASP A 67 1.57 6.83 25.29
CA ASP A 67 1.63 8.28 25.35
C ASP A 67 0.38 8.94 24.76
N ARG A 68 0.11 10.18 25.15
CA ARG A 68 -0.96 11.01 24.60
C ARG A 68 -0.39 12.22 23.86
N SER A 69 0.73 12.04 23.20
CA SER A 69 1.50 13.14 22.62
C SER A 69 1.21 13.38 21.15
N VAL A 70 0.25 12.66 20.54
CA VAL A 70 -0.05 12.84 19.13
C VAL A 70 -1.03 14.00 18.96
N VAL A 71 -0.53 15.13 18.47
CA VAL A 71 -1.34 16.31 18.20
C VAL A 71 -2.00 16.17 16.81
N ARG A 72 -3.31 16.29 16.75
CA ARG A 72 -4.06 16.26 15.48
C ARG A 72 -5.18 17.28 15.48
N ASP A 73 -5.28 18.00 14.37
CA ASP A 73 -6.43 18.79 13.99
C ASP A 73 -7.32 17.93 13.08
N GLN A 74 -8.37 17.35 13.66
CA GLN A 74 -9.22 16.39 12.96
C GLN A 74 -10.03 17.01 11.83
N PHE A 75 -10.42 18.28 11.98
CA PHE A 75 -11.32 18.97 11.08
C PHE A 75 -10.65 20.07 10.27
N TYR A 76 -9.33 20.25 10.47
CA TYR A 76 -8.54 21.31 9.83
C TYR A 76 -9.11 22.72 10.12
N ASP A 77 -9.63 22.89 11.35
CA ASP A 77 -10.26 24.11 11.83
C ASP A 77 -9.38 24.92 12.81
N GLY A 78 -8.11 24.54 12.94
CA GLY A 78 -7.16 25.16 13.86
C GLY A 78 -7.27 24.67 15.32
N ARG A 79 -8.15 23.71 15.61
CA ARG A 79 -8.40 23.19 16.96
C ARG A 79 -7.70 21.87 17.21
N ALA A 80 -6.39 21.88 17.12
CA ALA A 80 -5.58 20.69 17.39
C ALA A 80 -5.79 20.17 18.81
N ARG A 81 -5.88 18.83 18.94
CA ARG A 81 -6.05 18.13 20.22
C ARG A 81 -4.99 17.06 20.41
N LEU A 82 -4.67 16.77 21.66
CA LEU A 82 -3.87 15.61 22.04
C LEU A 82 -4.73 14.35 21.98
N GLU A 83 -4.29 13.38 21.21
CA GLU A 83 -4.96 12.10 21.04
C GLU A 83 -4.03 10.94 21.41
N PRO A 84 -4.57 9.81 21.90
CA PRO A 84 -3.76 8.62 22.16
C PRO A 84 -3.15 8.09 20.84
N GLY A 85 -1.84 7.81 20.91
CA GLY A 85 -1.09 7.21 19.81
C GLY A 85 -1.28 5.70 19.76
N ALA A 86 -1.19 5.14 18.56
CA ALA A 86 -1.23 3.70 18.34
C ALA A 86 -0.33 3.29 17.17
N VAL A 87 0.09 2.03 17.18
CA VAL A 87 0.84 1.39 16.09
C VAL A 87 0.05 0.20 15.57
N VAL A 88 -0.17 0.17 14.26
CA VAL A 88 -0.75 -0.99 13.56
C VAL A 88 0.37 -1.74 12.85
N CYS A 89 0.48 -3.04 13.13
CA CYS A 89 1.30 -3.94 12.35
C CYS A 89 0.49 -4.49 11.18
N ARG A 90 0.90 -4.17 9.96
CA ARG A 90 0.26 -4.66 8.73
C ARG A 90 1.09 -5.77 8.12
N VAL A 91 0.39 -6.70 7.46
CA VAL A 91 0.99 -7.84 6.78
C VAL A 91 0.58 -7.84 5.32
N SER A 92 1.54 -7.97 4.43
CA SER A 92 1.31 -8.11 3.00
C SER A 92 2.45 -8.90 2.36
N PRO A 93 2.22 -9.62 1.26
CA PRO A 93 3.32 -10.17 0.47
C PRO A 93 4.26 -9.10 -0.09
N CYS A 94 3.80 -7.84 -0.19
CA CYS A 94 4.59 -6.74 -0.73
C CYS A 94 4.01 -5.39 -0.30
N PHE A 95 4.86 -4.45 0.08
CA PHE A 95 4.50 -3.06 0.33
C PHE A 95 5.07 -2.08 -0.72
N VAL A 96 5.61 -2.58 -1.82
CA VAL A 96 5.97 -1.72 -2.96
C VAL A 96 4.70 -1.04 -3.48
N ARG A 97 4.80 0.25 -3.75
CA ARG A 97 3.70 1.10 -4.22
C ARG A 97 4.09 1.77 -5.54
N PHE A 98 3.14 2.36 -6.23
CA PHE A 98 3.47 3.22 -7.36
C PHE A 98 4.41 4.35 -6.96
N GLY A 99 4.16 4.97 -5.79
CA GLY A 99 5.08 5.98 -5.25
C GLY A 99 6.53 5.51 -5.06
N SER A 100 6.76 4.20 -4.97
CA SER A 100 8.12 3.65 -4.95
C SER A 100 8.84 3.83 -6.30
N PHE A 101 8.09 3.82 -7.41
CA PHE A 101 8.63 4.10 -8.74
C PHE A 101 8.77 5.57 -9.06
N GLU A 102 8.02 6.42 -8.37
CA GLU A 102 8.11 7.87 -8.55
C GLU A 102 9.42 8.45 -8.02
N LEU A 103 9.93 7.87 -6.93
CA LEU A 103 11.15 8.36 -6.32
C LEU A 103 12.35 8.30 -7.28
N PRO A 104 12.65 7.16 -7.92
CA PRO A 104 13.69 7.11 -8.94
C PRO A 104 13.36 7.98 -10.17
N ALA A 105 12.09 8.06 -10.58
CA ALA A 105 11.69 8.93 -11.69
C ALA A 105 11.92 10.42 -11.36
N ALA A 106 11.54 10.87 -10.17
CA ALA A 106 11.77 12.25 -9.72
C ALA A 106 13.24 12.60 -9.49
N ARG A 107 14.10 11.58 -9.31
CA ARG A 107 15.54 11.74 -9.18
C ARG A 107 16.30 11.53 -10.49
N GLU A 108 15.57 11.30 -11.59
CA GLU A 108 16.15 11.00 -12.89
C GLU A 108 17.15 9.82 -12.84
N ASP A 109 16.83 8.82 -11.99
CA ASP A 109 17.63 7.59 -11.82
C ASP A 109 16.96 6.39 -12.52
N PRO A 110 17.14 6.23 -13.84
CA PRO A 110 16.56 5.12 -14.59
C PRO A 110 17.16 3.76 -14.19
N ALA A 111 18.38 3.74 -13.67
CA ALA A 111 19.02 2.51 -13.22
C ALA A 111 18.34 1.96 -11.98
N LEU A 112 18.00 2.81 -11.01
CA LEU A 112 17.23 2.42 -9.83
C LEU A 112 15.79 2.02 -10.20
N ALA A 113 15.15 2.78 -11.12
CA ALA A 113 13.81 2.44 -11.62
C ALA A 113 13.79 1.05 -12.26
N ARG A 114 14.81 0.73 -13.05
CA ARG A 114 14.97 -0.59 -13.68
C ARG A 114 15.17 -1.69 -12.64
N LYS A 115 16.05 -1.51 -11.66
CA LYS A 115 16.26 -2.48 -10.58
C LYS A 115 14.98 -2.76 -9.80
N LEU A 116 14.19 -1.71 -9.51
CA LEU A 116 12.91 -1.87 -8.83
C LEU A 116 11.91 -2.65 -9.69
N LEU A 117 11.85 -2.36 -10.99
CA LEU A 117 10.99 -3.08 -11.94
C LEU A 117 11.37 -4.57 -11.98
N ASP A 118 12.65 -4.88 -12.16
CA ASP A 118 13.15 -6.25 -12.24
C ASP A 118 12.85 -7.02 -10.93
N PHE A 119 13.07 -6.39 -9.77
CA PHE A 119 12.71 -6.95 -8.46
C PHE A 119 11.22 -7.28 -8.35
N VAL A 120 10.36 -6.32 -8.72
CA VAL A 120 8.90 -6.51 -8.62
C VAL A 120 8.42 -7.62 -9.55
N VAL A 121 8.94 -7.66 -10.77
CA VAL A 121 8.58 -8.69 -11.75
C VAL A 121 9.07 -10.05 -11.28
N GLU A 122 10.33 -10.17 -10.88
CA GLU A 122 10.91 -11.44 -10.42
C GLU A 122 10.18 -12.01 -9.22
N LYS A 123 9.92 -11.19 -8.20
CA LYS A 123 9.37 -11.66 -6.92
C LYS A 123 7.84 -11.77 -6.90
N HIS A 124 7.14 -10.90 -7.60
CA HIS A 124 5.69 -10.79 -7.47
C HIS A 124 4.90 -11.07 -8.75
N TYR A 125 5.57 -11.05 -9.91
CA TYR A 125 4.97 -11.30 -11.21
C TYR A 125 5.85 -12.22 -12.08
N PRO A 126 6.27 -13.41 -11.57
CA PRO A 126 7.21 -14.27 -12.27
C PRO A 126 6.72 -14.74 -13.65
N HIS A 127 5.40 -14.81 -13.85
CA HIS A 127 4.81 -15.10 -15.16
C HIS A 127 5.12 -14.02 -16.21
N LEU A 128 5.29 -12.76 -15.82
CA LEU A 128 5.70 -11.69 -16.72
C LEU A 128 7.20 -11.76 -17.06
N ALA A 129 8.02 -12.25 -16.13
CA ALA A 129 9.43 -12.49 -16.38
C ALA A 129 9.60 -13.51 -17.51
N ALA A 130 8.88 -14.63 -17.43
CA ALA A 130 8.93 -15.68 -18.44
C ALA A 130 8.50 -15.17 -19.84
N ALA A 131 7.52 -14.30 -19.92
CA ALA A 131 7.06 -13.70 -21.17
C ALA A 131 8.09 -12.72 -21.78
N SER A 132 8.97 -12.14 -20.96
CA SER A 132 9.99 -11.17 -21.40
C SER A 132 11.21 -11.83 -22.06
N PHE A 133 11.38 -13.15 -21.92
CA PHE A 133 12.42 -13.93 -22.63
C PHE A 133 12.08 -14.22 -24.10
N ALA A 134 10.91 -13.78 -24.59
CA ALA A 134 10.61 -13.83 -26.03
C ALA A 134 11.57 -12.89 -26.80
N PRO A 135 11.98 -13.25 -28.05
CA PRO A 135 13.05 -12.55 -28.79
C PRO A 135 12.77 -11.08 -29.15
N SER A 136 11.69 -10.51 -28.69
CA SER A 136 11.27 -9.13 -29.00
C SER A 136 11.92 -8.04 -28.14
N ASN A 137 12.87 -8.35 -27.26
CA ASN A 137 13.61 -7.38 -26.40
C ASN A 137 12.71 -6.32 -25.71
N ARG A 138 11.46 -6.69 -25.37
CA ARG A 138 10.49 -5.77 -24.77
C ARG A 138 10.69 -5.71 -23.26
N SER A 139 10.78 -4.49 -22.75
CA SER A 139 10.79 -4.25 -21.31
C SER A 139 9.54 -4.85 -20.63
N PRO A 140 9.66 -5.53 -19.47
CA PRO A 140 8.50 -6.04 -18.72
C PRO A 140 7.62 -4.94 -18.13
N GLY A 141 7.98 -3.68 -18.30
CA GLY A 141 7.27 -2.54 -17.71
C GLY A 141 5.84 -2.37 -18.24
N LEU A 142 5.63 -2.49 -19.55
CA LEU A 142 4.28 -2.36 -20.11
C LEU A 142 3.35 -3.52 -19.69
N PRO A 143 3.74 -4.80 -19.78
CA PRO A 143 2.94 -5.89 -19.25
C PRO A 143 2.61 -5.73 -17.76
N LEU A 144 3.57 -5.33 -16.95
CA LEU A 144 3.32 -5.06 -15.53
C LEU A 144 2.29 -3.93 -15.34
N LEU A 145 2.42 -2.83 -16.08
CA LEU A 145 1.49 -1.71 -16.00
C LEU A 145 0.06 -2.14 -16.35
N LEU A 146 -0.12 -2.91 -17.42
CA LEU A 146 -1.43 -3.39 -17.84
C LEU A 146 -2.07 -4.32 -16.79
N GLU A 147 -1.31 -5.28 -16.26
CA GLU A 147 -1.82 -6.18 -15.23
C GLU A 147 -2.17 -5.43 -13.94
N VAL A 148 -1.35 -4.47 -13.57
CA VAL A 148 -1.60 -3.62 -12.40
C VAL A 148 -2.84 -2.76 -12.60
N ALA A 149 -3.05 -2.19 -13.78
CA ALA A 149 -4.25 -1.42 -14.11
C ALA A 149 -5.52 -2.29 -14.03
N GLU A 150 -5.46 -3.51 -14.56
CA GLU A 150 -6.57 -4.46 -14.50
C GLU A 150 -6.90 -4.85 -13.04
N ARG A 151 -5.89 -5.21 -12.24
CA ARG A 151 -6.09 -5.54 -10.82
C ARG A 151 -6.67 -4.37 -10.03
N THR A 152 -6.23 -3.16 -10.35
CA THR A 152 -6.77 -1.93 -9.76
C THR A 152 -8.24 -1.77 -10.08
N GLY A 153 -8.62 -1.87 -11.35
CA GLY A 153 -10.02 -1.76 -11.76
C GLY A 153 -10.91 -2.80 -11.08
N ARG A 154 -10.46 -4.06 -11.01
CA ARG A 154 -11.18 -5.14 -10.31
C ARG A 154 -11.35 -4.85 -8.81
N THR A 155 -10.33 -4.33 -8.16
CA THR A 155 -10.40 -4.02 -6.73
C THR A 155 -11.34 -2.86 -6.44
N VAL A 156 -11.31 -1.81 -7.26
CA VAL A 156 -12.25 -0.68 -7.16
C VAL A 156 -13.69 -1.14 -7.40
N ALA A 157 -13.92 -1.99 -8.39
CA ALA A 157 -15.24 -2.59 -8.64
C ALA A 157 -15.73 -3.40 -7.43
N ALA A 158 -14.84 -4.16 -6.78
CA ALA A 158 -15.17 -4.91 -5.57
C ALA A 158 -15.56 -3.99 -4.41
N TRP A 159 -14.86 -2.87 -4.21
CA TRP A 159 -15.23 -1.86 -3.22
C TRP A 159 -16.62 -1.29 -3.49
N GLN A 160 -16.89 -0.91 -4.74
CA GLN A 160 -18.19 -0.37 -5.12
C GLN A 160 -19.31 -1.40 -4.89
N ALA A 161 -19.05 -2.67 -5.21
CA ALA A 161 -20.01 -3.75 -5.00
C ALA A 161 -20.36 -3.98 -3.53
N CYS A 162 -19.45 -3.75 -2.59
CA CYS A 162 -19.72 -3.83 -1.16
C CYS A 162 -20.08 -2.48 -0.51
N GLY A 163 -20.28 -1.42 -1.31
CA GLY A 163 -20.65 -0.10 -0.83
C GLY A 163 -19.52 0.68 -0.14
N PHE A 164 -18.26 0.26 -0.35
CA PHE A 164 -17.11 0.92 0.25
C PHE A 164 -16.57 2.03 -0.65
N VAL A 165 -16.37 3.21 -0.06
CA VAL A 165 -15.73 4.36 -0.71
C VAL A 165 -14.38 4.63 -0.04
N HIS A 166 -13.30 4.45 -0.79
CA HIS A 166 -11.95 4.66 -0.27
C HIS A 166 -11.68 6.13 0.12
N GLY A 167 -12.18 7.08 -0.67
CA GLY A 167 -12.07 8.52 -0.41
C GLY A 167 -10.69 9.14 -0.68
N VAL A 168 -9.60 8.36 -0.70
CA VAL A 168 -8.24 8.87 -0.85
C VAL A 168 -7.38 7.91 -1.70
N LEU A 169 -7.73 7.77 -2.97
CA LEU A 169 -6.92 7.06 -3.95
C LEU A 169 -5.78 7.98 -4.42
N ASN A 170 -4.76 8.13 -3.59
CA ASN A 170 -3.55 8.84 -4.01
C ASN A 170 -2.33 7.93 -3.91
N THR A 171 -1.32 8.28 -4.64
CA THR A 171 -0.07 7.53 -4.77
C THR A 171 0.97 7.91 -3.73
N VAL A 172 0.96 9.08 -3.32
CA VAL A 172 1.51 9.90 -2.23
C VAL A 172 1.23 11.35 -2.65
N ARG A 173 0.75 12.23 -1.79
CA ARG A 173 0.44 13.62 -2.14
C ARG A 173 1.53 14.26 -3.00
N ARG A 174 1.17 14.58 -4.25
CA ARG A 174 1.94 15.09 -5.38
C ARG A 174 2.85 14.05 -6.02
N THR A 175 2.40 13.60 -7.18
CA THR A 175 2.97 12.68 -8.16
C THR A 175 2.71 11.19 -7.93
N GLY A 176 1.90 10.63 -8.71
CA GLY A 176 1.53 9.42 -9.39
C GLY A 176 1.71 8.06 -8.72
N PHE A 177 0.97 7.14 -8.54
CA PHE A 177 0.84 5.67 -8.57
C PHE A 177 1.06 4.84 -7.29
N SER A 178 0.04 4.16 -6.78
CA SER A 178 0.15 3.07 -5.80
C SER A 178 -0.69 1.87 -6.21
N VAL A 179 -0.10 0.69 -6.30
CA VAL A 179 -0.77 -0.59 -6.45
C VAL A 179 -0.33 -1.58 -5.40
N ARG A 180 -0.85 -1.44 -4.31
CA ARG A 180 -1.54 -2.38 -3.44
C ARG A 180 -2.36 -1.54 -2.50
N PHE A 181 -3.65 -1.75 -2.58
CA PHE A 181 -4.58 -1.00 -1.78
C PHE A 181 -4.36 -1.31 -0.31
N SER A 182 -3.53 -0.51 0.32
CA SER A 182 -3.69 -0.31 1.73
C SER A 182 -4.94 0.55 1.88
N ILE A 183 -5.96 0.06 2.53
CA ILE A 183 -7.08 0.87 2.99
C ILE A 183 -6.48 1.85 4.00
N PHE A 184 -6.21 3.07 3.57
CA PHE A 184 -5.73 4.13 4.43
C PHE A 184 -6.85 5.14 4.64
N PHE A 185 -7.18 5.33 5.87
CA PHE A 185 -7.92 6.49 6.34
C PHE A 185 -6.93 7.51 6.94
#